data_9955ecfc70648122cdad7ae224132d09
#
_entry.id   9955ecfc70648122cdad7ae224132d09
#
_cell.length_a   1.000
_cell.length_b   1.000
_cell.length_c   1.000
_cell.angle_alpha   90.00
_cell.angle_beta   90.00
_cell.angle_gamma   90.00
#
_symmetry.space_group_name_H-M   'P 1'
#
loop_
_entity.id
_entity.type
_entity.pdbx_description
1 polymer ?
#
loop_
_entity_poly.entity_id
_entity_poly.type
_entity_poly.pdbx_seq_one_letter_code
_entity_poly.pdbx_strand_id
1 'polypeptide(L)'
;VTGPLDAALGGDPTRDDDYRPAPEPEPSGHGPFRRLDLGKMIKQPRARPRRLCGLLYPGKLHTLSGEPGHGKSTVAIWWLIKAMELGLPVALIDGEAGAEHTADLLQSMGADPAMISELLHYYPYPQVSWSASDVAGLHAMLEGSGARVAMFDSSASMMSAANLRENDAGDVTRLWDCVLGPIGRVFGCSVIVTDHDAKNGFESRYSRGNGAKLAAVDVGIKVAVEEQFNRDRGGRLKLWIPKDRPGCLWCNWDVEVLLDPLRLVWTRTDGSGGAAPAQGAAAILQQVLGQHPASARELVDEAKRLGLAPNGLKADTAYRALEELARRRIAGRTEPEPGKAVGWFRLDPTA
;
A
#
# COMPACT_ATOMS: atom_id res chain seq x y z
N VAL A 1 -7.92 16.38 21.42
CA VAL A 1 -8.12 15.47 22.56
C VAL A 1 -8.40 14.10 21.98
N THR A 2 -7.36 13.31 21.83
CA THR A 2 -7.42 11.92 21.35
C THR A 2 -8.00 11.05 22.47
N GLY A 3 -9.09 10.35 22.20
CA GLY A 3 -9.73 9.46 23.17
C GLY A 3 -9.00 8.12 23.29
N PRO A 4 -9.25 7.34 24.36
CA PRO A 4 -8.53 6.09 24.64
C PRO A 4 -8.80 4.92 23.69
N LEU A 5 -9.57 5.12 22.61
CA LEU A 5 -9.83 4.12 21.57
C LEU A 5 -8.75 4.04 20.48
N ASP A 6 -7.91 5.09 20.37
CA ASP A 6 -6.85 5.12 19.35
C ASP A 6 -5.65 4.18 19.63
N ALA A 7 -5.52 3.72 20.87
CA ALA A 7 -4.40 2.86 21.28
C ALA A 7 -4.66 1.35 21.06
N ALA A 8 -5.90 0.94 20.86
CA ALA A 8 -6.27 -0.48 20.75
C ALA A 8 -6.49 -0.98 19.31
N LEU A 9 -6.68 -0.08 18.35
CA LEU A 9 -6.83 -0.40 16.93
C LEU A 9 -5.54 -0.02 16.24
N GLY A 10 -4.71 -0.98 15.96
CA GLY A 10 -3.37 -0.90 15.35
C GLY A 10 -3.13 0.36 14.53
N GLY A 11 -2.33 1.24 15.07
CA GLY A 11 -2.03 2.62 14.74
C GLY A 11 -2.32 3.09 13.31
N ASP A 12 -2.79 4.31 13.20
CA ASP A 12 -2.94 5.07 11.95
C ASP A 12 -1.70 4.82 11.06
N PRO A 13 -1.85 4.26 9.85
CA PRO A 13 -0.73 4.01 8.95
C PRO A 13 -0.01 5.29 8.53
N THR A 14 -0.62 6.46 8.80
CA THR A 14 -0.02 7.77 8.53
C THR A 14 0.87 8.26 9.69
N ARG A 15 0.82 7.62 10.86
CA ARG A 15 1.72 7.91 11.98
C ARG A 15 3.00 7.10 11.86
N ASP A 16 4.03 7.72 11.38
CA ASP A 16 5.41 7.24 11.50
C ASP A 16 6.23 8.35 12.17
N ASP A 17 6.10 8.44 13.51
CA ASP A 17 6.70 9.50 14.35
C ASP A 17 8.23 9.48 14.35
N ASP A 18 8.88 8.48 13.71
CA ASP A 18 10.33 8.25 13.74
C ASP A 18 11.01 8.35 12.35
N TYR A 19 10.45 9.14 11.40
CA TYR A 19 11.16 9.34 10.15
C TYR A 19 12.48 10.09 10.36
N ARG A 20 13.59 9.38 10.33
CA ARG A 20 14.95 9.92 10.14
C ARG A 20 15.54 9.33 8.87
N PRO A 21 16.04 10.13 7.92
CA PRO A 21 16.71 9.58 6.75
C PRO A 21 17.85 8.67 7.19
N ALA A 22 17.92 7.46 6.62
CA ALA A 22 19.06 6.59 6.85
C ALA A 22 20.31 7.26 6.26
N PRO A 23 21.47 7.21 6.94
CA PRO A 23 22.70 7.65 6.34
C PRO A 23 22.98 6.84 5.08
N GLU A 24 23.28 7.52 3.99
CA GLU A 24 23.67 6.85 2.75
C GLU A 24 24.99 6.09 2.97
N PRO A 25 25.11 4.85 2.48
CA PRO A 25 26.38 4.13 2.52
C PRO A 25 27.40 4.89 1.65
N GLU A 26 28.55 5.21 2.22
CA GLU A 26 29.64 5.86 1.49
C GLU A 26 30.06 5.06 0.25
N PRO A 27 30.18 5.68 -0.90
CA PRO A 27 30.50 4.99 -2.14
C PRO A 27 31.99 4.65 -2.25
N SER A 28 32.33 3.38 -2.25
CA SER A 28 33.63 2.90 -2.69
C SER A 28 33.51 2.19 -4.02
N GLY A 29 34.19 2.67 -5.07
CA GLY A 29 34.24 2.00 -6.38
C GLY A 29 34.30 2.97 -7.56
N HIS A 30 34.90 2.54 -8.66
CA HIS A 30 35.06 3.32 -9.88
C HIS A 30 33.93 2.97 -10.89
N GLY A 31 33.23 3.99 -11.42
CA GLY A 31 32.26 3.83 -12.48
C GLY A 31 30.89 3.24 -12.05
N PRO A 32 30.07 2.77 -13.02
CA PRO A 32 28.71 2.32 -12.78
C PRO A 32 28.60 0.97 -12.06
N PHE A 33 29.70 0.21 -11.97
CA PHE A 33 29.75 -1.12 -11.35
C PHE A 33 30.40 -1.06 -9.97
N ARG A 34 29.58 -0.83 -8.93
CA ARG A 34 30.05 -0.78 -7.53
C ARG A 34 29.86 -2.11 -6.86
N ARG A 35 30.94 -2.71 -6.37
CA ARG A 35 30.89 -3.89 -5.55
C ARG A 35 30.46 -3.55 -4.13
N LEU A 36 29.37 -4.13 -3.65
CA LEU A 36 28.94 -4.07 -2.25
C LEU A 36 29.28 -5.37 -1.53
N ASP A 37 29.75 -5.25 -0.29
CA ASP A 37 29.99 -6.41 0.58
C ASP A 37 28.71 -6.75 1.34
N LEU A 38 27.90 -7.63 0.78
CA LEU A 38 26.65 -8.08 1.40
C LEU A 38 26.90 -8.83 2.73
N GLY A 39 28.07 -9.46 2.89
CA GLY A 39 28.44 -10.13 4.13
C GLY A 39 28.59 -9.14 5.30
N LYS A 40 29.18 -7.97 5.06
CA LYS A 40 29.21 -6.88 6.03
C LYS A 40 27.82 -6.34 6.33
N MET A 41 26.99 -6.17 5.30
CA MET A 41 25.62 -5.66 5.47
C MET A 41 24.72 -6.61 6.29
N ILE A 42 24.88 -7.93 6.13
CA ILE A 42 24.10 -8.92 6.90
C ILE A 42 24.47 -8.93 8.39
N LYS A 43 25.71 -8.63 8.71
CA LYS A 43 26.18 -8.58 10.14
C LYS A 43 25.66 -7.37 10.89
N GLN A 44 25.18 -6.34 10.21
CA GLN A 44 24.59 -5.18 10.85
C GLN A 44 23.11 -5.46 11.19
N PRO A 45 22.64 -5.11 12.41
CA PRO A 45 21.23 -5.20 12.75
C PRO A 45 20.41 -4.38 11.76
N ARG A 46 19.46 -5.03 11.08
CA ARG A 46 18.57 -4.33 10.15
C ARG A 46 17.28 -3.98 10.87
N ALA A 47 17.02 -2.70 11.01
CA ALA A 47 15.68 -2.23 11.33
C ALA A 47 14.71 -2.63 10.20
N ARG A 48 13.44 -2.81 10.54
CA ARG A 48 12.40 -2.95 9.51
C ARG A 48 12.47 -1.75 8.56
N PRO A 49 12.19 -1.93 7.25
CA PRO A 49 12.12 -0.81 6.32
C PRO A 49 11.20 0.27 6.89
N ARG A 50 11.73 1.48 7.02
CA ARG A 50 10.95 2.63 7.47
C ARG A 50 9.89 2.94 6.43
N ARG A 51 8.75 3.45 6.89
CA ARG A 51 7.63 3.86 6.05
C ARG A 51 7.32 5.31 6.33
N LEU A 52 7.03 6.05 5.29
CA LEU A 52 6.50 7.39 5.37
C LEU A 52 4.99 7.30 5.14
N CYS A 53 4.21 8.01 5.93
CA CYS A 53 2.74 7.99 5.85
C CYS A 53 2.15 6.56 5.85
N GLY A 54 2.81 5.64 6.54
CA GLY A 54 2.38 4.25 6.75
C GLY A 54 2.53 3.28 5.57
N LEU A 55 2.47 3.75 4.32
CA LEU A 55 2.49 2.91 3.12
C LEU A 55 3.64 3.21 2.15
N LEU A 56 4.29 4.35 2.27
CA LEU A 56 5.36 4.75 1.35
C LEU A 56 6.73 4.38 1.90
N TYR A 57 7.55 3.74 1.10
CA TYR A 57 8.94 3.49 1.46
C TYR A 57 9.86 4.56 0.85
N PRO A 58 10.70 5.23 1.65
CA PRO A 58 11.73 6.12 1.11
C PRO A 58 12.62 5.40 0.10
N GLY A 59 12.93 6.08 -0.98
CA GLY A 59 13.76 5.53 -2.04
C GLY A 59 13.11 4.46 -2.91
N LYS A 60 11.77 4.32 -2.86
CA LYS A 60 11.04 3.30 -3.61
C LYS A 60 10.00 3.89 -4.55
N LEU A 61 9.72 3.16 -5.62
CA LEU A 61 8.72 3.48 -6.62
C LEU A 61 7.41 2.75 -6.32
N HIS A 62 6.33 3.54 -6.16
CA HIS A 62 4.98 3.07 -5.85
C HIS A 62 4.04 3.40 -7.01
N THR A 63 3.14 2.48 -7.35
CA THR A 63 1.97 2.80 -8.17
C THR A 63 0.72 2.85 -7.31
N LEU A 64 -0.15 3.80 -7.61
CA LEU A 64 -1.51 3.87 -7.10
C LEU A 64 -2.46 3.73 -8.27
N SER A 65 -3.00 2.55 -8.49
CA SER A 65 -3.85 2.24 -9.63
C SER A 65 -5.32 2.07 -9.25
N GLY A 66 -6.21 2.35 -10.19
CA GLY A 66 -7.67 2.22 -10.02
C GLY A 66 -8.40 2.81 -11.22
N GLU A 67 -9.71 2.58 -11.30
CA GLU A 67 -10.55 3.15 -12.35
C GLU A 67 -10.63 4.69 -12.23
N PRO A 68 -10.97 5.41 -13.30
CA PRO A 68 -11.28 6.85 -13.22
C PRO A 68 -12.34 7.12 -12.14
N GLY A 69 -12.15 8.17 -11.34
CA GLY A 69 -13.08 8.51 -10.27
C GLY A 69 -12.95 7.68 -8.98
N HIS A 70 -12.01 6.72 -8.90
CA HIS A 70 -11.82 5.89 -7.73
C HIS A 70 -10.95 6.53 -6.62
N GLY A 71 -10.77 7.85 -6.63
CA GLY A 71 -10.10 8.57 -5.55
C GLY A 71 -8.58 8.44 -5.49
N LYS A 72 -7.91 8.02 -6.59
CA LYS A 72 -6.44 7.93 -6.65
C LYS A 72 -5.76 9.23 -6.23
N SER A 73 -6.10 10.33 -6.89
CA SER A 73 -5.52 11.65 -6.60
C SER A 73 -5.85 12.11 -5.19
N THR A 74 -7.06 11.81 -4.68
CA THR A 74 -7.46 12.08 -3.30
C THR A 74 -6.54 11.37 -2.29
N VAL A 75 -6.31 10.07 -2.48
CA VAL A 75 -5.41 9.29 -1.63
C VAL A 75 -3.96 9.77 -1.73
N ALA A 76 -3.47 10.04 -2.94
CA ALA A 76 -2.09 10.48 -3.14
C ALA A 76 -1.85 11.87 -2.55
N ILE A 77 -2.77 12.83 -2.74
CA ILE A 77 -2.68 14.18 -2.16
C ILE A 77 -2.76 14.11 -0.63
N TRP A 78 -3.58 13.22 -0.07
CA TRP A 78 -3.57 12.97 1.37
C TRP A 78 -2.17 12.58 1.87
N TRP A 79 -1.45 11.70 1.19
CA TRP A 79 -0.08 11.36 1.56
C TRP A 79 0.89 12.54 1.42
N LEU A 80 0.73 13.40 0.42
CA LEU A 80 1.54 14.62 0.32
C LEU A 80 1.29 15.54 1.51
N ILE A 81 0.02 15.75 1.91
CA ILE A 81 -0.32 16.53 3.10
C ILE A 81 0.33 15.94 4.35
N LYS A 82 0.22 14.62 4.55
CA LYS A 82 0.84 13.95 5.70
C LYS A 82 2.37 14.05 5.71
N ALA A 83 3.02 14.05 4.56
CA ALA A 83 4.44 14.30 4.45
C ALA A 83 4.79 15.76 4.81
N MET A 84 4.01 16.74 4.33
CA MET A 84 4.20 18.15 4.67
C MET A 84 3.94 18.43 6.16
N GLU A 85 2.97 17.78 6.80
CA GLU A 85 2.75 17.85 8.25
C GLU A 85 3.96 17.35 9.08
N LEU A 86 4.79 16.50 8.49
CA LEU A 86 6.10 16.08 9.06
C LEU A 86 7.24 17.05 8.71
N GLY A 87 6.96 18.20 8.10
CA GLY A 87 7.97 19.17 7.65
C GLY A 87 8.78 18.71 6.44
N LEU A 88 8.28 17.77 5.65
CA LEU A 88 9.01 17.23 4.50
C LEU A 88 8.57 17.92 3.21
N PRO A 89 9.51 18.48 2.40
CA PRO A 89 9.19 19.00 1.08
C PRO A 89 8.66 17.88 0.16
N VAL A 90 7.65 18.21 -0.64
CA VAL A 90 7.02 17.30 -1.60
C VAL A 90 6.93 17.92 -2.98
N ALA A 91 7.00 17.11 -4.02
CA ALA A 91 6.81 17.54 -5.41
C ALA A 91 5.57 16.89 -6.01
N LEU A 92 4.74 17.67 -6.69
CA LEU A 92 3.59 17.19 -7.46
C LEU A 92 3.75 17.60 -8.92
N ILE A 93 3.93 16.61 -9.78
CA ILE A 93 3.98 16.74 -11.24
C ILE A 93 2.59 16.33 -11.75
N ASP A 94 1.77 17.33 -12.05
CA ASP A 94 0.36 17.17 -12.40
C ASP A 94 0.16 17.29 -13.91
N GLY A 95 -0.21 16.20 -14.55
CA GLY A 95 -0.55 16.15 -15.99
C GLY A 95 -2.04 16.01 -16.28
N GLU A 96 -2.93 16.03 -15.27
CA GLU A 96 -4.35 15.75 -15.45
C GLU A 96 -5.29 16.80 -14.83
N ALA A 97 -5.14 17.09 -13.54
CA ALA A 97 -6.14 17.81 -12.78
C ALA A 97 -6.07 19.33 -12.93
N GLY A 98 -4.87 19.88 -12.95
CA GLY A 98 -4.63 21.33 -13.01
C GLY A 98 -4.68 22.01 -11.63
N ALA A 99 -4.14 23.24 -11.59
CA ALA A 99 -3.87 23.97 -10.35
C ALA A 99 -5.13 24.28 -9.54
N GLU A 100 -6.21 24.68 -10.20
CA GLU A 100 -7.48 25.05 -9.52
C GLU A 100 -8.07 23.83 -8.79
N HIS A 101 -8.18 22.69 -9.50
CA HIS A 101 -8.71 21.46 -8.89
C HIS A 101 -7.84 20.95 -7.75
N THR A 102 -6.53 21.00 -7.92
CA THR A 102 -5.57 20.59 -6.88
C THR A 102 -5.66 21.49 -5.66
N ALA A 103 -5.74 22.82 -5.85
CA ALA A 103 -5.91 23.78 -4.76
C ALA A 103 -7.24 23.56 -4.00
N ASP A 104 -8.35 23.35 -4.73
CA ASP A 104 -9.64 23.03 -4.13
C ASP A 104 -9.59 21.76 -3.28
N LEU A 105 -8.89 20.73 -3.76
CA LEU A 105 -8.76 19.47 -3.03
C LEU A 105 -7.90 19.63 -1.77
N LEU A 106 -6.77 20.34 -1.86
CA LEU A 106 -5.94 20.67 -0.70
C LEU A 106 -6.73 21.47 0.35
N GLN A 107 -7.50 22.46 -0.08
CA GLN A 107 -8.36 23.27 0.78
C GLN A 107 -9.44 22.41 1.45
N SER A 108 -10.11 21.54 0.70
CA SER A 108 -11.15 20.64 1.24
C SER A 108 -10.61 19.68 2.29
N MET A 109 -9.33 19.29 2.17
CA MET A 109 -8.60 18.49 3.16
C MET A 109 -8.08 19.28 4.37
N GLY A 110 -8.32 20.60 4.41
CA GLY A 110 -7.90 21.47 5.51
C GLY A 110 -6.39 21.67 5.59
N ALA A 111 -5.67 21.55 4.47
CA ALA A 111 -4.23 21.78 4.45
C ALA A 111 -3.91 23.26 4.71
N ASP A 112 -2.90 23.53 5.54
CA ASP A 112 -2.47 24.89 5.88
C ASP A 112 -1.84 25.57 4.66
N PRO A 113 -2.36 26.74 4.20
CA PRO A 113 -1.80 27.48 3.07
C PRO A 113 -0.32 27.87 3.25
N ALA A 114 0.13 28.16 4.47
CA ALA A 114 1.53 28.49 4.74
C ALA A 114 2.42 27.26 4.54
N MET A 115 2.01 26.11 5.05
CA MET A 115 2.68 24.82 4.84
C MET A 115 2.72 24.45 3.35
N ILE A 116 1.61 24.64 2.61
CA ILE A 116 1.59 24.40 1.16
C ILE A 116 2.59 25.28 0.43
N SER A 117 2.61 26.59 0.72
CA SER A 117 3.52 27.55 0.08
C SER A 117 4.99 27.25 0.34
N GLU A 118 5.30 26.71 1.51
CA GLU A 118 6.68 26.39 1.90
C GLU A 118 7.15 25.03 1.37
N LEU A 119 6.29 24.00 1.41
CA LEU A 119 6.71 22.61 1.24
C LEU A 119 6.19 21.92 -0.03
N LEU A 120 5.16 22.47 -0.72
CA LEU A 120 4.65 21.89 -1.97
C LEU A 120 5.30 22.54 -3.18
N HIS A 121 6.06 21.77 -3.94
CA HIS A 121 6.57 22.13 -5.25
C HIS A 121 5.64 21.59 -6.32
N TYR A 122 4.78 22.45 -6.88
CA TYR A 122 3.75 22.08 -7.84
C TYR A 122 4.13 22.42 -9.28
N TYR A 123 4.04 21.45 -10.20
CA TYR A 123 4.41 21.58 -11.62
C TYR A 123 3.26 21.09 -12.51
N PRO A 124 2.43 22.01 -13.08
CA PRO A 124 1.31 21.65 -13.92
C PRO A 124 1.74 21.36 -15.35
N TYR A 125 1.13 20.35 -15.96
CA TYR A 125 1.18 20.00 -17.38
C TYR A 125 2.58 20.07 -18.02
N PRO A 126 3.60 19.40 -17.47
CA PRO A 126 4.94 19.46 -18.04
C PRO A 126 4.98 18.86 -19.43
N GLN A 127 5.46 19.64 -20.40
CA GLN A 127 5.65 19.20 -21.78
C GLN A 127 7.02 18.56 -21.91
N VAL A 128 7.12 17.27 -21.68
CA VAL A 128 8.36 16.51 -21.65
C VAL A 128 8.36 15.36 -22.63
N SER A 129 9.47 15.12 -23.29
CA SER A 129 9.70 13.97 -24.18
C SER A 129 10.48 12.84 -23.52
N TRP A 130 10.87 13.05 -22.24
CA TRP A 130 11.77 12.18 -21.49
C TRP A 130 13.12 11.97 -22.20
N SER A 131 13.59 13.02 -22.88
CA SER A 131 14.96 13.10 -23.38
C SER A 131 15.96 13.15 -22.22
N ALA A 132 17.24 12.97 -22.52
CA ALA A 132 18.27 13.08 -21.49
C ALA A 132 18.28 14.47 -20.82
N SER A 133 17.96 15.54 -21.56
CA SER A 133 17.83 16.89 -21.00
C SER A 133 16.61 17.04 -20.09
N ASP A 134 15.46 16.43 -20.45
CA ASP A 134 14.26 16.48 -19.60
C ASP A 134 14.48 15.71 -18.29
N VAL A 135 15.11 14.55 -18.37
CA VAL A 135 15.49 13.77 -17.19
C VAL A 135 16.48 14.52 -16.29
N ALA A 136 17.48 15.17 -16.90
CA ALA A 136 18.42 16.01 -16.15
C ALA A 136 17.73 17.22 -15.49
N GLY A 137 16.78 17.86 -16.18
CA GLY A 137 15.94 18.93 -15.64
C GLY A 137 15.08 18.47 -14.45
N LEU A 138 14.45 17.30 -14.58
CA LEU A 138 13.68 16.67 -13.50
C LEU A 138 14.57 16.39 -12.27
N HIS A 139 15.76 15.85 -12.48
CA HIS A 139 16.71 15.59 -11.39
C HIS A 139 17.14 16.88 -10.70
N ALA A 140 17.51 17.92 -11.45
CA ALA A 140 17.88 19.21 -10.90
C ALA A 140 16.73 19.86 -10.10
N MET A 141 15.50 19.74 -10.59
CA MET A 141 14.30 20.20 -9.89
C MET A 141 14.08 19.46 -8.57
N LEU A 142 14.19 18.12 -8.57
CA LEU A 142 14.01 17.31 -7.36
C LEU A 142 15.13 17.54 -6.34
N GLU A 143 16.37 17.72 -6.80
CA GLU A 143 17.50 18.07 -5.94
C GLU A 143 17.31 19.46 -5.33
N GLY A 144 16.95 20.46 -6.15
CA GLY A 144 16.72 21.83 -5.69
C GLY A 144 15.54 21.97 -4.73
N SER A 145 14.48 21.19 -4.91
CA SER A 145 13.32 21.17 -4.02
C SER A 145 13.57 20.39 -2.73
N GLY A 146 14.54 19.49 -2.69
CA GLY A 146 14.74 18.58 -1.56
C GLY A 146 13.58 17.62 -1.31
N ALA A 147 12.73 17.38 -2.31
CA ALA A 147 11.49 16.61 -2.16
C ALA A 147 11.76 15.20 -1.64
N ARG A 148 11.03 14.82 -0.59
CA ARG A 148 11.06 13.47 0.02
C ARG A 148 9.94 12.58 -0.48
N VAL A 149 8.89 13.16 -1.05
CA VAL A 149 7.83 12.48 -1.80
C VAL A 149 7.66 13.20 -3.13
N ALA A 150 7.65 12.46 -4.23
CA ALA A 150 7.33 12.98 -5.56
C ALA A 150 6.14 12.22 -6.12
N MET A 151 5.07 12.93 -6.44
CA MET A 151 3.87 12.39 -7.06
C MET A 151 3.82 12.77 -8.53
N PHE A 152 3.49 11.82 -9.37
CA PHE A 152 3.25 11.98 -10.80
C PHE A 152 1.81 11.58 -11.12
N ASP A 153 0.98 12.54 -11.51
CA ASP A 153 -0.43 12.35 -11.85
C ASP A 153 -0.65 12.73 -13.31
N SER A 154 -0.72 11.78 -14.25
CA SER A 154 -0.65 10.32 -14.14
C SER A 154 0.41 9.73 -15.06
N SER A 155 0.61 8.41 -14.99
CA SER A 155 1.47 7.69 -15.92
C SER A 155 1.00 7.85 -17.37
N ALA A 156 -0.32 7.86 -17.58
CA ALA A 156 -0.93 8.00 -18.89
C ALA A 156 -0.61 9.36 -19.54
N SER A 157 -0.74 10.46 -18.79
CA SER A 157 -0.41 11.81 -19.24
C SER A 157 1.08 11.95 -19.56
N MET A 158 1.96 11.40 -18.71
CA MET A 158 3.41 11.40 -18.92
C MET A 158 3.81 10.62 -20.19
N MET A 159 3.22 9.45 -20.40
CA MET A 159 3.49 8.63 -21.59
C MET A 159 2.95 9.32 -22.85
N SER A 160 1.75 9.89 -22.78
CA SER A 160 1.14 10.63 -23.91
C SER A 160 1.97 11.84 -24.32
N ALA A 161 2.44 12.64 -23.37
CA ALA A 161 3.29 13.80 -23.65
C ALA A 161 4.58 13.43 -24.40
N ALA A 162 5.12 12.24 -24.15
CA ALA A 162 6.33 11.71 -24.77
C ALA A 162 6.07 10.83 -26.02
N ASN A 163 4.84 10.72 -26.50
CA ASN A 163 4.43 9.78 -27.56
C ASN A 163 4.78 8.32 -27.27
N LEU A 164 4.78 7.91 -26.00
CA LEU A 164 5.00 6.54 -25.56
C LEU A 164 3.67 5.78 -25.50
N ARG A 165 3.70 4.48 -25.78
CA ARG A 165 2.50 3.64 -25.81
C ARG A 165 2.40 2.81 -24.52
N GLU A 166 1.28 2.91 -23.82
CA GLU A 166 1.04 2.19 -22.57
C GLU A 166 1.07 0.66 -22.69
N ASN A 167 0.74 0.13 -23.87
CA ASN A 167 0.71 -1.30 -24.16
C ASN A 167 2.06 -1.85 -24.66
N ASP A 168 3.06 -0.99 -24.89
CA ASP A 168 4.39 -1.39 -25.31
C ASP A 168 5.32 -1.56 -24.11
N ALA A 169 5.87 -2.76 -23.94
CA ALA A 169 6.73 -3.06 -22.79
C ALA A 169 8.03 -2.25 -22.79
N GLY A 170 8.56 -1.91 -23.97
CA GLY A 170 9.77 -1.09 -24.10
C GLY A 170 9.51 0.36 -23.69
N ASP A 171 8.40 0.94 -24.13
CA ASP A 171 7.99 2.30 -23.77
C ASP A 171 7.72 2.40 -22.26
N VAL A 172 7.04 1.40 -21.69
CA VAL A 172 6.83 1.29 -20.24
C VAL A 172 8.16 1.21 -19.50
N THR A 173 9.04 0.30 -19.91
CA THR A 173 10.37 0.15 -19.28
C THR A 173 11.17 1.44 -19.34
N ARG A 174 11.13 2.16 -20.46
CA ARG A 174 11.81 3.44 -20.61
C ARG A 174 11.37 4.46 -19.56
N LEU A 175 10.08 4.64 -19.35
CA LEU A 175 9.57 5.58 -18.34
C LEU A 175 9.84 5.09 -16.93
N TRP A 176 9.47 3.84 -16.63
CA TRP A 176 9.49 3.33 -15.25
C TRP A 176 10.90 3.03 -14.73
N ASP A 177 11.74 2.40 -15.53
CA ASP A 177 13.07 1.98 -15.10
C ASP A 177 14.14 3.04 -15.33
N CYS A 178 14.03 3.84 -16.42
CA CYS A 178 15.05 4.81 -16.77
C CYS A 178 14.76 6.22 -16.24
N VAL A 179 13.49 6.59 -16.00
CA VAL A 179 13.12 7.93 -15.49
C VAL A 179 12.71 7.87 -14.03
N LEU A 180 11.63 7.14 -13.71
CA LEU A 180 11.00 7.16 -12.39
C LEU A 180 11.78 6.38 -11.34
N GLY A 181 12.28 5.19 -11.68
CA GLY A 181 13.02 4.33 -10.76
C GLY A 181 14.30 4.96 -10.22
N PRO A 182 15.11 5.66 -11.03
CA PRO A 182 16.30 6.38 -10.54
C PRO A 182 15.98 7.46 -9.50
N ILE A 183 14.82 8.15 -9.60
CA ILE A 183 14.42 9.19 -8.64
C ILE A 183 14.46 8.67 -7.21
N GLY A 184 13.80 7.53 -6.97
CA GLY A 184 13.83 6.92 -5.65
C GLY A 184 15.24 6.56 -5.19
N ARG A 185 16.01 5.91 -6.06
CA ARG A 185 17.36 5.40 -5.74
C ARG A 185 18.39 6.50 -5.53
N VAL A 186 18.32 7.57 -6.30
CA VAL A 186 19.33 8.68 -6.28
C VAL A 186 18.99 9.69 -5.17
N PHE A 187 17.74 10.10 -5.06
CA PHE A 187 17.34 11.16 -4.13
C PHE A 187 16.74 10.65 -2.82
N GLY A 188 16.61 9.33 -2.65
CA GLY A 188 15.94 8.74 -1.47
C GLY A 188 14.46 9.12 -1.38
N CYS A 189 13.87 9.62 -2.47
CA CYS A 189 12.50 10.09 -2.54
C CYS A 189 11.52 8.92 -2.64
N SER A 190 10.39 8.99 -1.95
CA SER A 190 9.26 8.09 -2.19
C SER A 190 8.54 8.55 -3.45
N VAL A 191 8.57 7.78 -4.52
CA VAL A 191 7.91 8.11 -5.79
C VAL A 191 6.54 7.46 -5.84
N ILE A 192 5.50 8.25 -6.10
CA ILE A 192 4.12 7.80 -6.30
C ILE A 192 3.72 8.10 -7.74
N VAL A 193 3.20 7.11 -8.44
CA VAL A 193 2.66 7.31 -9.79
C VAL A 193 1.22 6.82 -9.81
N THR A 194 0.29 7.71 -10.13
CA THR A 194 -1.10 7.30 -10.37
C THR A 194 -1.21 6.62 -11.74
N ASP A 195 -2.00 5.57 -11.80
CA ASP A 195 -2.19 4.79 -13.02
C ASP A 195 -3.66 4.34 -13.16
N HIS A 196 -4.09 4.08 -14.39
CA HIS A 196 -5.45 3.62 -14.66
C HIS A 196 -5.50 2.10 -14.76
N ASP A 197 -6.51 1.50 -14.11
CA ASP A 197 -6.81 0.09 -14.31
C ASP A 197 -7.55 -0.14 -15.63
N ALA A 198 -7.45 -1.36 -16.17
CA ALA A 198 -8.33 -1.81 -17.23
C ALA A 198 -9.77 -1.86 -16.70
N LYS A 199 -10.77 -1.62 -17.56
CA LYS A 199 -12.19 -1.79 -17.19
C LYS A 199 -12.40 -3.18 -16.59
N ASN A 200 -13.10 -3.27 -15.45
CA ASN A 200 -13.27 -4.45 -14.60
C ASN A 200 -11.98 -4.95 -13.90
N GLY A 201 -11.02 -4.07 -13.68
CA GLY A 201 -9.68 -4.44 -13.25
C GLY A 201 -9.44 -4.59 -11.77
N PHE A 202 -10.41 -4.36 -10.87
CA PHE A 202 -10.16 -4.50 -9.43
C PHE A 202 -9.79 -5.94 -9.02
N GLU A 203 -10.40 -6.93 -9.65
CA GLU A 203 -10.05 -8.34 -9.45
C GLU A 203 -8.80 -8.77 -10.21
N SER A 204 -8.37 -7.99 -11.21
CA SER A 204 -7.13 -8.22 -11.95
C SER A 204 -5.92 -7.79 -11.12
N ARG A 205 -4.89 -8.61 -11.08
CA ARG A 205 -3.61 -8.24 -10.46
C ARG A 205 -2.85 -7.15 -11.22
N TYR A 206 -3.28 -6.81 -12.44
CA TYR A 206 -2.57 -5.93 -13.35
C TYR A 206 -3.37 -4.67 -13.64
N SER A 207 -2.68 -3.51 -13.68
CA SER A 207 -3.21 -2.25 -14.20
C SER A 207 -3.32 -2.30 -15.73
N ARG A 208 -3.97 -1.28 -16.32
CA ARG A 208 -4.09 -1.13 -17.77
C ARG A 208 -2.71 -1.14 -18.45
N GLY A 209 -2.61 -1.84 -19.56
CA GLY A 209 -1.35 -2.07 -20.27
C GLY A 209 -0.85 -3.49 -20.05
N ASN A 210 0.43 -3.67 -19.83
CA ASN A 210 1.01 -4.99 -19.62
C ASN A 210 1.54 -5.13 -18.18
N GLY A 211 1.85 -6.36 -17.77
CA GLY A 211 2.43 -6.64 -16.45
C GLY A 211 3.78 -5.96 -16.18
N ALA A 212 4.39 -5.30 -17.19
CA ALA A 212 5.67 -4.62 -17.06
C ALA A 212 5.60 -3.46 -16.06
N LYS A 213 4.48 -2.71 -16.00
CA LYS A 213 4.29 -1.64 -15.00
C LYS A 213 4.41 -2.19 -13.58
N LEU A 214 3.66 -3.25 -13.25
CA LEU A 214 3.74 -3.86 -11.92
C LEU A 214 5.10 -4.54 -11.67
N ALA A 215 5.76 -5.06 -12.71
CA ALA A 215 7.10 -5.63 -12.56
C ALA A 215 8.15 -4.56 -12.19
N ALA A 216 8.06 -3.38 -12.79
CA ALA A 216 9.03 -2.28 -12.61
C ALA A 216 8.95 -1.61 -11.23
N VAL A 217 7.78 -1.55 -10.60
CA VAL A 217 7.62 -0.88 -9.30
C VAL A 217 8.10 -1.72 -8.11
N ASP A 218 8.39 -1.06 -7.00
CA ASP A 218 8.66 -1.74 -5.73
C ASP A 218 7.37 -2.09 -5.00
N VAL A 219 6.37 -1.20 -5.06
CA VAL A 219 5.08 -1.36 -4.41
C VAL A 219 3.95 -1.07 -5.39
N GLY A 220 3.00 -1.98 -5.51
CA GLY A 220 1.75 -1.77 -6.24
C GLY A 220 0.61 -1.60 -5.24
N ILE A 221 -0.12 -0.51 -5.36
CA ILE A 221 -1.29 -0.21 -4.53
C ILE A 221 -2.48 -0.04 -5.48
N LYS A 222 -3.57 -0.74 -5.21
CA LYS A 222 -4.83 -0.57 -5.90
C LYS A 222 -5.86 0.10 -5.03
N VAL A 223 -6.63 1.01 -5.62
CA VAL A 223 -7.75 1.67 -4.95
C VAL A 223 -9.04 1.44 -5.72
N ALA A 224 -10.11 1.14 -5.00
CA ALA A 224 -11.46 1.04 -5.53
C ALA A 224 -12.45 1.76 -4.60
N VAL A 225 -13.47 2.33 -5.20
CA VAL A 225 -14.61 2.89 -4.47
C VAL A 225 -15.53 1.74 -4.06
N GLU A 226 -15.81 1.62 -2.77
CA GLU A 226 -16.85 0.76 -2.23
C GLU A 226 -18.16 1.55 -2.05
N GLU A 227 -18.04 2.79 -1.57
CA GLU A 227 -19.13 3.75 -1.47
C GLU A 227 -18.70 5.07 -2.07
N GLN A 228 -19.46 5.58 -3.04
CA GLN A 228 -19.16 6.81 -3.76
C GLN A 228 -19.15 8.01 -2.82
N PHE A 229 -18.17 8.87 -3.00
CA PHE A 229 -18.03 10.13 -2.27
C PHE A 229 -17.89 11.30 -3.24
N ASN A 230 -18.23 12.48 -2.75
CA ASN A 230 -18.06 13.75 -3.46
C ASN A 230 -17.84 14.88 -2.45
N ARG A 231 -17.94 16.14 -2.87
CA ARG A 231 -17.75 17.30 -1.98
C ARG A 231 -18.80 17.41 -0.87
N ASP A 232 -19.99 16.83 -1.05
CA ASP A 232 -21.15 16.95 -0.15
C ASP A 232 -21.45 15.65 0.61
N ARG A 233 -20.79 14.57 0.24
CA ARG A 233 -21.03 13.23 0.79
C ARG A 233 -19.73 12.47 0.97
N GLY A 234 -19.49 12.02 2.20
CA GLY A 234 -18.45 11.05 2.50
C GLY A 234 -18.73 9.68 1.88
N GLY A 235 -17.77 8.79 1.94
CA GLY A 235 -17.91 7.46 1.36
C GLY A 235 -16.81 6.51 1.84
N ARG A 236 -16.54 5.47 1.07
CA ARG A 236 -15.59 4.44 1.45
C ARG A 236 -14.77 3.94 0.26
N LEU A 237 -13.49 3.78 0.51
CA LEU A 237 -12.52 3.21 -0.43
C LEU A 237 -11.97 1.90 0.14
N LYS A 238 -11.57 1.02 -0.75
CA LYS A 238 -10.74 -0.15 -0.46
C LYS A 238 -9.39 -0.01 -1.13
N LEU A 239 -8.34 -0.25 -0.36
CA LEU A 239 -7.00 -0.38 -0.90
C LEU A 239 -6.50 -1.80 -0.75
N TRP A 240 -5.87 -2.29 -1.80
CA TRP A 240 -5.23 -3.59 -1.86
C TRP A 240 -3.81 -3.46 -2.40
N ILE A 241 -2.88 -4.21 -1.81
CA ILE A 241 -1.46 -4.16 -2.15
C ILE A 241 -1.05 -5.47 -2.84
N PRO A 242 -1.14 -5.53 -4.19
CA PRO A 242 -0.79 -6.73 -4.96
C PRO A 242 0.71 -7.00 -5.00
N LYS A 243 1.55 -5.99 -4.72
CA LYS A 243 2.99 -6.10 -4.69
C LYS A 243 3.58 -5.26 -3.58
N ASP A 244 4.40 -5.88 -2.75
CA ASP A 244 5.26 -5.23 -1.77
C ASP A 244 6.63 -5.92 -1.78
N ARG A 245 7.62 -5.36 -2.47
CA ARG A 245 8.97 -5.93 -2.55
C ARG A 245 9.69 -5.90 -1.20
N PRO A 246 9.58 -4.85 -0.37
CA PRO A 246 10.09 -4.86 1.00
C PRO A 246 9.37 -5.82 1.96
N GLY A 247 8.12 -6.20 1.66
CA GLY A 247 7.37 -7.23 2.39
C GLY A 247 6.89 -6.84 3.78
N CYS A 248 6.72 -5.55 4.08
CA CYS A 248 6.32 -5.06 5.40
C CYS A 248 4.98 -4.33 5.43
N LEU A 249 4.28 -4.24 4.28
CA LEU A 249 2.96 -3.62 4.21
C LEU A 249 1.86 -4.63 4.52
N TRP A 250 0.77 -4.13 5.09
CA TRP A 250 -0.46 -4.89 5.24
C TRP A 250 -1.19 -4.95 3.90
N CYS A 251 -1.79 -6.11 3.57
CA CYS A 251 -2.32 -6.34 2.21
C CYS A 251 -3.58 -5.55 1.87
N ASN A 252 -4.46 -5.29 2.86
CA ASN A 252 -5.77 -4.69 2.62
C ASN A 252 -6.10 -3.61 3.63
N TRP A 253 -6.80 -2.57 3.15
CA TRP A 253 -7.23 -1.43 3.94
C TRP A 253 -8.63 -1.00 3.51
N ASP A 254 -9.50 -0.73 4.48
CA ASP A 254 -10.70 0.08 4.29
C ASP A 254 -10.36 1.53 4.67
N VAL A 255 -10.79 2.45 3.84
CA VAL A 255 -10.56 3.87 4.04
C VAL A 255 -11.89 4.59 4.00
N GLU A 256 -12.29 5.14 5.14
CA GLU A 256 -13.46 5.97 5.26
C GLU A 256 -13.11 7.41 4.85
N VAL A 257 -13.91 7.98 3.96
CA VAL A 257 -13.79 9.37 3.50
C VAL A 257 -14.78 10.21 4.29
N LEU A 258 -14.27 11.01 5.20
CA LEU A 258 -15.06 11.94 6.02
C LEU A 258 -14.97 13.36 5.45
N LEU A 259 -16.01 14.17 5.69
CA LEU A 259 -16.03 15.57 5.27
C LEU A 259 -15.85 16.52 6.45
N ASP A 260 -15.61 17.79 6.17
CA ASP A 260 -15.53 18.94 7.07
C ASP A 260 -14.46 18.88 8.16
N PRO A 261 -13.18 18.83 7.85
CA PRO A 261 -12.56 18.76 6.51
C PRO A 261 -12.54 17.35 5.93
N LEU A 262 -12.32 17.21 4.62
CA LEU A 262 -12.15 15.92 3.97
C LEU A 262 -10.94 15.20 4.57
N ARG A 263 -11.18 14.03 5.16
CA ARG A 263 -10.17 13.22 5.85
C ARG A 263 -10.30 11.77 5.43
N LEU A 264 -9.17 11.08 5.39
CA LEU A 264 -9.11 9.65 5.17
C LEU A 264 -8.80 8.95 6.50
N VAL A 265 -9.70 8.10 6.94
CA VAL A 265 -9.53 7.27 8.14
C VAL A 265 -9.26 5.84 7.70
N TRP A 266 -8.11 5.33 8.09
CA TRP A 266 -7.57 4.07 7.63
C TRP A 266 -7.80 2.96 8.63
N THR A 267 -8.40 1.87 8.20
CA THR A 267 -8.60 0.67 8.99
C THR A 267 -7.98 -0.52 8.28
N ARG A 268 -7.13 -1.27 8.97
CA ARG A 268 -6.62 -2.54 8.45
C ARG A 268 -7.76 -3.54 8.36
N THR A 269 -7.89 -4.15 7.19
CA THR A 269 -8.82 -5.25 7.04
C THR A 269 -8.03 -6.53 6.83
N ASP A 270 -8.30 -7.52 7.68
CA ASP A 270 -7.70 -8.85 7.60
C ASP A 270 -8.26 -9.68 6.44
N GLY A 271 -8.68 -8.99 5.36
CA GLY A 271 -9.20 -9.66 4.17
C GLY A 271 -10.52 -10.39 4.40
N SER A 272 -11.34 -9.96 5.36
CA SER A 272 -12.64 -10.55 5.66
C SER A 272 -13.74 -10.28 4.63
N GLY A 273 -13.39 -9.66 3.50
CA GLY A 273 -14.17 -9.73 2.24
C GLY A 273 -13.82 -10.95 1.37
N GLY A 274 -12.77 -11.66 1.72
CA GLY A 274 -12.34 -12.94 1.17
C GLY A 274 -11.53 -13.63 2.23
N ALA A 275 -12.01 -14.73 2.78
CA ALA A 275 -11.39 -15.62 3.76
C ALA A 275 -10.28 -14.98 4.62
N ALA A 276 -10.54 -14.81 5.92
CA ALA A 276 -9.53 -14.42 6.90
C ALA A 276 -8.18 -15.11 6.60
N PRO A 277 -7.01 -14.42 6.70
CA PRO A 277 -5.72 -15.10 6.63
C PRO A 277 -5.77 -16.32 7.55
N ALA A 278 -5.16 -17.42 7.16
CA ALA A 278 -5.18 -18.65 7.95
C ALA A 278 -4.78 -18.42 9.43
N GLN A 279 -3.96 -17.38 9.69
CA GLN A 279 -3.60 -16.95 11.05
C GLN A 279 -4.77 -16.33 11.84
N GLY A 280 -5.60 -15.49 11.21
CA GLY A 280 -6.81 -14.93 11.87
C GLY A 280 -7.86 -16.02 12.10
N ALA A 281 -8.09 -16.88 11.11
CA ALA A 281 -8.97 -18.04 11.23
C ALA A 281 -8.47 -19.02 12.30
N ALA A 282 -7.16 -19.25 12.40
CA ALA A 282 -6.56 -20.09 13.43
C ALA A 282 -6.79 -19.54 14.83
N ALA A 283 -6.62 -18.22 15.03
CA ALA A 283 -6.87 -17.57 16.31
C ALA A 283 -8.35 -17.66 16.73
N ILE A 284 -9.28 -17.51 15.79
CA ILE A 284 -10.71 -17.66 16.01
C ILE A 284 -11.04 -19.11 16.37
N LEU A 285 -10.59 -20.07 15.56
CA LEU A 285 -10.88 -21.48 15.77
C LEU A 285 -10.24 -22.04 17.04
N GLN A 286 -9.07 -21.53 17.43
CA GLN A 286 -8.43 -21.87 18.72
C GLN A 286 -9.31 -21.51 19.93
N GLN A 287 -10.15 -20.46 19.82
CA GLN A 287 -11.06 -20.06 20.90
C GLN A 287 -12.26 -20.98 21.04
N VAL A 288 -12.69 -21.61 19.93
CA VAL A 288 -13.87 -22.52 19.91
C VAL A 288 -13.49 -24.00 19.97
N LEU A 289 -12.20 -24.34 19.84
CA LEU A 289 -11.73 -25.73 19.99
C LEU A 289 -11.96 -26.19 21.42
N GLY A 290 -12.83 -27.21 21.55
CA GLY A 290 -13.09 -27.92 22.82
C GLY A 290 -12.21 -29.15 22.97
N GLN A 291 -12.38 -29.87 24.10
CA GLN A 291 -11.70 -31.13 24.36
C GLN A 291 -12.34 -32.32 23.59
N HIS A 292 -13.59 -32.15 23.14
CA HIS A 292 -14.29 -33.18 22.34
C HIS A 292 -14.14 -32.88 20.84
N PRO A 293 -13.98 -33.92 20.00
CA PRO A 293 -13.87 -33.75 18.58
C PRO A 293 -15.12 -33.07 17.97
N ALA A 294 -14.92 -32.01 17.20
CA ALA A 294 -15.96 -31.33 16.44
C ALA A 294 -15.49 -31.16 14.98
N SER A 295 -16.40 -31.23 14.03
CA SER A 295 -16.09 -31.02 12.62
C SER A 295 -15.69 -29.53 12.37
N ALA A 296 -14.98 -29.29 11.28
CA ALA A 296 -14.62 -27.92 10.91
C ALA A 296 -15.86 -27.02 10.72
N ARG A 297 -16.99 -27.60 10.26
CA ARG A 297 -18.26 -26.89 10.08
C ARG A 297 -18.86 -26.49 11.43
N GLU A 298 -18.90 -27.41 12.39
CA GLU A 298 -19.43 -27.14 13.75
C GLU A 298 -18.60 -26.05 14.44
N LEU A 299 -17.27 -26.07 14.30
CA LEU A 299 -16.39 -25.04 14.85
C LEU A 299 -16.62 -23.67 14.20
N VAL A 300 -16.89 -23.62 12.90
CA VAL A 300 -17.23 -22.38 12.19
C VAL A 300 -18.58 -21.84 12.65
N ASP A 301 -19.59 -22.71 12.78
CA ASP A 301 -20.93 -22.34 13.25
C ASP A 301 -20.89 -21.83 14.70
N GLU A 302 -20.07 -22.45 15.54
CA GLU A 302 -19.85 -21.99 16.92
C GLU A 302 -19.12 -20.64 16.97
N ALA A 303 -18.09 -20.43 16.16
CA ALA A 303 -17.39 -19.14 16.05
C ALA A 303 -18.35 -18.03 15.59
N LYS A 304 -19.28 -18.34 14.69
CA LYS A 304 -20.32 -17.40 14.24
C LYS A 304 -21.31 -17.10 15.36
N ARG A 305 -21.77 -18.14 16.10
CA ARG A 305 -22.70 -18.00 17.24
C ARG A 305 -22.11 -17.11 18.33
N LEU A 306 -20.81 -17.20 18.58
CA LEU A 306 -20.09 -16.42 19.59
C LEU A 306 -19.70 -15.02 19.07
N GLY A 307 -20.04 -14.65 17.85
CA GLY A 307 -19.69 -13.34 17.27
C GLY A 307 -18.21 -13.18 16.91
N LEU A 308 -17.40 -14.26 17.01
CA LEU A 308 -15.97 -14.25 16.69
C LEU A 308 -15.71 -14.20 15.18
N ALA A 309 -16.68 -14.64 14.37
CA ALA A 309 -16.64 -14.61 12.92
C ALA A 309 -18.02 -14.21 12.37
N PRO A 310 -18.47 -12.95 12.53
CA PRO A 310 -19.84 -12.54 12.18
C PRO A 310 -20.17 -12.76 10.70
N ASN A 311 -19.17 -12.65 9.82
CA ASN A 311 -19.30 -12.91 8.38
C ASN A 311 -19.05 -14.37 7.99
N GLY A 312 -18.82 -15.25 8.96
CA GLY A 312 -18.49 -16.66 8.76
C GLY A 312 -17.06 -16.90 8.28
N LEU A 313 -16.61 -18.14 8.34
CA LEU A 313 -15.34 -18.59 7.74
C LEU A 313 -15.68 -19.53 6.58
N LYS A 314 -14.98 -19.37 5.44
CA LYS A 314 -15.07 -20.33 4.34
C LYS A 314 -14.52 -21.68 4.79
N ALA A 315 -15.16 -22.78 4.39
CA ALA A 315 -14.78 -24.14 4.80
C ALA A 315 -13.29 -24.44 4.53
N ASP A 316 -12.78 -24.09 3.35
CA ASP A 316 -11.37 -24.30 3.01
C ASP A 316 -10.42 -23.50 3.89
N THR A 317 -10.82 -22.30 4.30
CA THR A 317 -10.02 -21.46 5.19
C THR A 317 -9.99 -22.02 6.61
N ALA A 318 -11.14 -22.47 7.09
CA ALA A 318 -11.26 -23.13 8.40
C ALA A 318 -10.41 -24.41 8.43
N TYR A 319 -10.48 -25.23 7.38
CA TYR A 319 -9.70 -26.46 7.30
C TYR A 319 -8.19 -26.19 7.32
N ARG A 320 -7.70 -25.24 6.52
CA ARG A 320 -6.28 -24.84 6.53
C ARG A 320 -5.82 -24.29 7.88
N ALA A 321 -6.68 -23.53 8.54
CA ALA A 321 -6.40 -22.99 9.86
C ALA A 321 -6.31 -24.09 10.93
N LEU A 322 -7.18 -25.09 10.88
CA LEU A 322 -7.13 -26.26 11.76
C LEU A 322 -5.88 -27.11 11.50
N GLU A 323 -5.49 -27.31 10.25
CA GLU A 323 -4.22 -27.97 9.87
C GLU A 323 -3.00 -27.20 10.42
N GLU A 324 -3.03 -25.86 10.42
CA GLU A 324 -1.99 -25.03 10.98
C GLU A 324 -1.93 -25.17 12.52
N LEU A 325 -3.07 -25.19 13.19
CA LEU A 325 -3.15 -25.45 14.63
C LEU A 325 -2.64 -26.86 15.00
N ALA A 326 -2.90 -27.85 14.15
CA ALA A 326 -2.37 -29.19 14.34
C ALA A 326 -0.84 -29.24 14.18
N ARG A 327 -0.28 -28.56 13.18
CA ARG A 327 1.18 -28.42 13.03
C ARG A 327 1.84 -27.76 14.24
N ARG A 328 1.15 -26.82 14.88
CA ARG A 328 1.61 -26.16 16.13
C ARG A 328 1.36 -26.97 17.39
N ARG A 329 0.81 -28.15 17.29
CA ARG A 329 0.41 -29.02 18.43
C ARG A 329 -0.59 -28.35 19.38
N ILE A 330 -1.47 -27.50 18.84
CA ILE A 330 -2.58 -26.87 19.57
C ILE A 330 -3.85 -27.65 19.37
N ALA A 331 -4.07 -28.20 18.18
CA ALA A 331 -5.22 -29.03 17.84
C ALA A 331 -4.79 -30.47 17.52
N GLY A 332 -5.60 -31.42 17.92
CA GLY A 332 -5.57 -32.80 17.45
C GLY A 332 -6.67 -33.05 16.45
N ARG A 333 -6.56 -34.11 15.65
CA ARG A 333 -7.60 -34.54 14.71
C ARG A 333 -7.88 -36.04 14.89
N THR A 334 -9.13 -36.44 14.66
CA THR A 334 -9.50 -37.87 14.59
C THR A 334 -8.94 -38.50 13.31
N GLU A 335 -8.74 -39.80 13.32
CA GLU A 335 -8.41 -40.53 12.10
C GLU A 335 -9.57 -40.45 11.10
N PRO A 336 -9.27 -40.33 9.81
CA PRO A 336 -10.33 -40.32 8.79
C PRO A 336 -11.07 -41.65 8.74
N GLU A 337 -12.39 -41.63 8.92
CA GLU A 337 -13.24 -42.78 8.72
C GLU A 337 -14.10 -42.56 7.47
N PRO A 338 -14.36 -43.62 6.65
CA PRO A 338 -15.23 -43.49 5.49
C PRO A 338 -16.64 -42.96 5.87
N GLY A 339 -17.06 -41.86 5.21
CA GLY A 339 -18.37 -41.23 5.43
C GLY A 339 -18.48 -40.34 6.67
N LYS A 340 -17.45 -40.21 7.49
CA LYS A 340 -17.46 -39.30 8.64
C LYS A 340 -16.55 -38.09 8.40
N ALA A 341 -16.97 -36.93 8.90
CA ALA A 341 -16.13 -35.75 8.91
C ALA A 341 -14.98 -35.90 9.91
N VAL A 342 -13.80 -35.39 9.56
CA VAL A 342 -12.67 -35.33 10.52
C VAL A 342 -13.05 -34.42 11.68
N GLY A 343 -12.94 -34.95 12.91
CA GLY A 343 -13.13 -34.17 14.12
C GLY A 343 -11.83 -33.53 14.59
N TRP A 344 -11.93 -32.30 15.07
CA TRP A 344 -10.84 -31.53 15.62
C TRP A 344 -11.05 -31.23 17.09
N PHE A 345 -10.02 -31.31 17.89
CA PHE A 345 -10.09 -31.08 19.33
C PHE A 345 -8.83 -30.37 19.84
N ARG A 346 -8.93 -29.75 20.99
CA ARG A 346 -7.82 -29.07 21.65
C ARG A 346 -6.88 -30.07 22.28
N LEU A 347 -5.59 -29.97 22.01
CA LEU A 347 -4.57 -30.75 22.73
C LEU A 347 -4.29 -30.11 24.10
N ASP A 348 -4.12 -30.96 25.13
CA ASP A 348 -3.67 -30.49 26.41
C ASP A 348 -2.18 -30.12 26.31
N PRO A 349 -1.77 -28.89 26.67
CA PRO A 349 -0.37 -28.49 26.62
C PRO A 349 0.56 -29.24 27.55
N THR A 350 -0.01 -30.09 28.46
CA THR A 350 0.72 -30.90 29.44
C THR A 350 0.74 -32.39 29.11
N ALA A 351 0.16 -32.82 27.99
CA ALA A 351 0.13 -34.22 27.56
C ALA A 351 1.30 -34.61 26.66
#